data_4e88eb130af4213221f3cc6fad623842
#
_entry.id   4e88eb130af4213221f3cc6fad623842
#
_cell.length_a   1.000
_cell.length_b   1.000
_cell.length_c   1.000
_cell.angle_alpha   90.00
_cell.angle_beta   90.00
_cell.angle_gamma   90.00
#
_symmetry.space_group_name_H-M   'P 1'
#
loop_
_entity.id
_entity.type
_entity.pdbx_description
1 polymer ?
#
loop_
_entity_poly.entity_id
_entity_poly.type
_entity_poly.pdbx_seq_one_letter_code
_entity_poly.pdbx_strand_id
1 'polypeptide(L)'
;KDEKGNDLKPDPVAANGIDLNTVYATRPEVRSLELATEIYKQKVNVTRSEYLPSLALMGSYMMTNPSVFNGFEKKFKGMWNVGVVLQVPIWHWGEGMYKVKAAKAEARIAQYQLDDAKEKIELQVNQSVFKVNEAAKKLIMAEKNLEKADENLRYATLGFEEGVIAASNVLEAHTAWLSAQSEKIDAQIDVKLTDIYLKKALGQLNIKN
;
A
#
# COMPACT_ATOMS: atom_id res chain seq x y z
N LYS A 1 14.99 -9.63 22.96
CA LYS A 1 13.86 -10.31 23.61
C LYS A 1 12.58 -9.65 23.13
N ASP A 2 11.51 -10.45 22.93
CA ASP A 2 10.19 -9.91 22.61
C ASP A 2 9.59 -9.15 23.82
N GLU A 3 8.42 -8.50 23.65
CA GLU A 3 7.72 -7.80 24.76
C GLU A 3 7.37 -8.72 25.94
N LYS A 4 7.49 -10.04 25.78
CA LYS A 4 7.25 -11.06 26.79
C LYS A 4 8.54 -11.65 27.36
N GLY A 5 9.71 -11.13 26.99
CA GLY A 5 11.01 -11.56 27.51
C GLY A 5 11.58 -12.85 26.90
N ASN A 6 10.96 -13.41 25.85
CA ASN A 6 11.46 -14.61 25.15
C ASN A 6 12.54 -14.26 24.14
N ASP A 7 13.49 -15.18 23.93
CA ASP A 7 14.49 -15.02 22.88
C ASP A 7 13.82 -15.04 21.51
N LEU A 8 14.18 -14.05 20.68
CA LEU A 8 13.69 -13.94 19.30
C LEU A 8 14.22 -15.13 18.48
N LYS A 9 13.44 -16.18 18.39
CA LYS A 9 13.63 -17.24 17.40
C LYS A 9 12.65 -17.01 16.26
N PRO A 10 13.12 -16.52 15.13
CA PRO A 10 12.23 -16.36 13.97
C PRO A 10 11.93 -17.74 13.40
N ASP A 11 10.65 -18.09 13.38
CA ASP A 11 10.18 -19.25 12.64
C ASP A 11 10.28 -18.94 11.12
N PRO A 12 10.77 -19.89 10.30
CA PRO A 12 10.87 -19.69 8.87
C PRO A 12 9.47 -19.51 8.27
N VAL A 13 9.25 -18.38 7.61
CA VAL A 13 7.98 -18.08 6.92
C VAL A 13 8.00 -18.71 5.53
N ALA A 14 7.03 -19.58 5.24
CA ALA A 14 6.87 -20.16 3.91
C ALA A 14 6.06 -19.20 3.01
N ALA A 15 6.63 -18.80 1.88
CA ALA A 15 5.93 -17.95 0.90
C ALA A 15 4.66 -18.61 0.34
N ASN A 16 4.66 -19.95 0.23
CA ASN A 16 3.53 -20.72 -0.32
C ASN A 16 2.29 -20.79 0.61
N GLY A 17 2.37 -20.24 1.82
CA GLY A 17 1.24 -20.23 2.77
C GLY A 17 0.49 -18.89 2.83
N ILE A 18 0.90 -17.88 2.05
CA ILE A 18 0.28 -16.55 2.08
C ILE A 18 -0.82 -16.47 1.02
N ASP A 19 -2.06 -16.30 1.46
CA ASP A 19 -3.18 -16.03 0.55
C ASP A 19 -3.15 -14.57 0.08
N LEU A 20 -2.73 -14.37 -1.17
CA LEU A 20 -2.65 -13.05 -1.81
C LEU A 20 -4.00 -12.36 -1.89
N ASN A 21 -5.11 -13.10 -2.00
CA ASN A 21 -6.45 -12.49 -2.04
C ASN A 21 -6.77 -11.81 -0.72
N THR A 22 -6.41 -12.42 0.40
CA THR A 22 -6.54 -11.80 1.73
C THR A 22 -5.65 -10.56 1.84
N VAL A 23 -4.42 -10.60 1.32
CA VAL A 23 -3.52 -9.44 1.29
C VAL A 23 -4.10 -8.29 0.48
N TYR A 24 -4.66 -8.56 -0.71
CA TYR A 24 -5.31 -7.52 -1.53
C TYR A 24 -6.52 -6.91 -0.84
N ALA A 25 -7.32 -7.70 -0.13
CA ALA A 25 -8.50 -7.23 0.58
C ALA A 25 -8.16 -6.32 1.77
N THR A 26 -6.99 -6.51 2.41
CA THR A 26 -6.56 -5.71 3.57
C THR A 26 -5.88 -4.40 3.17
N ARG A 27 -5.48 -4.24 1.90
CA ARG A 27 -4.73 -3.08 1.43
C ARG A 27 -5.64 -1.97 0.88
N PRO A 28 -5.63 -0.76 1.49
CA PRO A 28 -6.49 0.34 1.06
C PRO A 28 -6.13 0.87 -0.34
N GLU A 29 -4.86 0.77 -0.76
CA GLU A 29 -4.43 1.16 -2.10
C GLU A 29 -5.06 0.27 -3.19
N VAL A 30 -5.21 -1.03 -2.96
CA VAL A 30 -5.89 -1.94 -3.90
C VAL A 30 -7.36 -1.57 -3.99
N ARG A 31 -8.02 -1.35 -2.84
CA ARG A 31 -9.42 -0.95 -2.80
C ARG A 31 -9.68 0.36 -3.53
N SER A 32 -8.78 1.35 -3.39
CA SER A 32 -8.91 2.63 -4.10
C SER A 32 -8.79 2.47 -5.63
N LEU A 33 -7.89 1.59 -6.10
CA LEU A 33 -7.73 1.31 -7.53
C LEU A 33 -8.91 0.49 -8.09
N GLU A 34 -9.48 -0.43 -7.32
CA GLU A 34 -10.71 -1.14 -7.70
C GLU A 34 -11.88 -0.17 -7.91
N LEU A 35 -12.08 0.75 -6.96
CA LEU A 35 -13.10 1.79 -7.07
C LEU A 35 -12.82 2.74 -8.25
N ALA A 36 -11.56 3.12 -8.49
CA ALA A 36 -11.18 3.90 -9.65
C ALA A 36 -11.52 3.18 -10.96
N THR A 37 -11.22 1.87 -11.05
CA THR A 37 -11.57 1.05 -12.22
C THR A 37 -13.10 1.02 -12.45
N GLU A 38 -13.88 0.91 -11.38
CA GLU A 38 -15.33 0.96 -11.46
C GLU A 38 -15.83 2.33 -11.94
N ILE A 39 -15.28 3.43 -11.43
CA ILE A 39 -15.58 4.79 -11.88
C ILE A 39 -15.33 4.92 -13.40
N TYR A 40 -14.18 4.46 -13.90
CA TYR A 40 -13.88 4.53 -15.32
C TYR A 40 -14.80 3.64 -16.15
N LYS A 41 -15.22 2.47 -15.65
CA LYS A 41 -16.26 1.64 -16.31
C LYS A 41 -17.60 2.38 -16.39
N GLN A 42 -18.01 3.08 -15.32
CA GLN A 42 -19.23 3.89 -15.33
C GLN A 42 -19.09 5.13 -16.23
N LYS A 43 -17.91 5.73 -16.33
CA LYS A 43 -17.61 6.83 -17.25
C LYS A 43 -17.92 6.43 -18.72
N VAL A 44 -17.65 5.19 -19.10
CA VAL A 44 -18.03 4.67 -20.42
C VAL A 44 -19.55 4.74 -20.63
N ASN A 45 -20.34 4.38 -19.60
CA ASN A 45 -21.79 4.44 -19.66
C ASN A 45 -22.31 5.88 -19.74
N VAL A 46 -21.68 6.80 -18.97
CA VAL A 46 -21.99 8.24 -19.03
C VAL A 46 -21.71 8.79 -20.42
N THR A 47 -20.52 8.51 -20.98
CA THR A 47 -20.19 8.95 -22.35
C THR A 47 -21.15 8.37 -23.39
N ARG A 48 -21.61 7.13 -23.19
CA ARG A 48 -22.63 6.54 -24.08
C ARG A 48 -23.98 7.24 -23.95
N SER A 49 -24.36 7.65 -22.72
CA SER A 49 -25.65 8.30 -22.47
C SER A 49 -25.77 9.69 -23.11
N GLU A 50 -24.64 10.38 -23.36
CA GLU A 50 -24.61 11.67 -24.07
C GLU A 50 -25.19 11.56 -25.53
N TYR A 51 -25.20 10.36 -26.09
CA TYR A 51 -25.71 10.08 -27.43
C TYR A 51 -27.09 9.40 -27.41
N LEU A 52 -27.71 9.26 -26.26
CA LEU A 52 -29.06 8.75 -26.08
C LEU A 52 -30.06 9.91 -25.88
N PRO A 53 -31.35 9.71 -26.21
CA PRO A 53 -32.36 10.68 -25.83
C PRO A 53 -32.35 11.00 -24.35
N SER A 54 -32.36 12.28 -23.99
CA SER A 54 -32.42 12.74 -22.61
C SER A 54 -33.74 13.46 -22.35
N LEU A 55 -34.33 13.21 -21.17
CA LEU A 55 -35.56 13.84 -20.71
C LEU A 55 -35.23 14.61 -19.43
N ALA A 56 -35.53 15.91 -19.45
CA ALA A 56 -35.34 16.77 -18.30
C ALA A 56 -36.64 17.40 -17.85
N LEU A 57 -36.92 17.39 -16.57
CA LEU A 57 -37.97 18.16 -15.91
C LEU A 57 -37.36 19.45 -15.39
N MET A 58 -37.88 20.59 -15.79
CA MET A 58 -37.43 21.91 -15.36
C MET A 58 -38.55 22.64 -14.66
N GLY A 59 -38.20 23.27 -13.51
CA GLY A 59 -39.11 24.20 -12.82
C GLY A 59 -38.38 25.47 -12.45
N SER A 60 -38.98 26.62 -12.67
CA SER A 60 -38.46 27.88 -12.19
C SER A 60 -39.53 28.74 -11.56
N TYR A 61 -39.11 29.49 -10.56
CA TYR A 61 -39.88 30.53 -9.91
C TYR A 61 -39.13 31.85 -10.05
N MET A 62 -39.80 32.84 -10.67
CA MET A 62 -39.21 34.14 -10.89
C MET A 62 -40.10 35.23 -10.25
N MET A 63 -39.49 36.13 -9.51
CA MET A 63 -40.13 37.36 -8.99
C MET A 63 -39.55 38.57 -9.69
N THR A 64 -40.42 39.39 -10.26
CA THR A 64 -40.00 40.62 -10.96
C THR A 64 -40.77 41.85 -10.45
N ASN A 65 -40.07 43.00 -10.43
CA ASN A 65 -40.67 44.32 -10.18
C ASN A 65 -40.01 45.32 -11.15
N PRO A 66 -40.75 45.94 -12.10
CA PRO A 66 -42.18 45.77 -12.37
C PRO A 66 -42.49 44.37 -12.94
N SER A 67 -43.75 43.92 -12.72
CA SER A 67 -44.20 42.65 -13.25
C SER A 67 -44.51 42.82 -14.76
N VAL A 68 -43.66 42.19 -15.60
CA VAL A 68 -43.82 42.24 -17.07
C VAL A 68 -44.99 41.39 -17.57
N PHE A 69 -45.55 40.52 -16.74
CA PHE A 69 -46.61 39.59 -17.08
C PHE A 69 -48.02 40.10 -16.86
N ASN A 70 -48.17 41.23 -16.05
CA ASN A 70 -49.44 41.80 -15.70
C ASN A 70 -49.47 43.33 -15.94
N GLY A 71 -49.01 43.78 -17.13
CA GLY A 71 -49.16 45.16 -17.55
C GLY A 71 -48.27 46.18 -16.87
N PHE A 72 -47.02 45.83 -16.57
CA PHE A 72 -45.98 46.72 -15.96
C PHE A 72 -46.34 47.30 -14.58
N GLU A 73 -47.15 46.59 -13.78
CA GLU A 73 -47.38 47.01 -12.38
C GLU A 73 -46.09 47.07 -11.58
N LYS A 74 -45.83 48.19 -10.92
CA LYS A 74 -44.67 48.39 -10.04
C LYS A 74 -44.86 47.69 -8.66
N LYS A 75 -45.07 46.35 -8.71
CA LYS A 75 -45.18 45.48 -7.56
C LYS A 75 -44.42 44.20 -7.81
N PHE A 76 -43.87 43.61 -6.76
CA PHE A 76 -43.30 42.26 -6.84
C PHE A 76 -44.43 41.23 -7.07
N LYS A 77 -44.35 40.53 -8.17
CA LYS A 77 -45.20 39.33 -8.45
C LYS A 77 -44.33 38.14 -8.83
N GLY A 78 -44.66 37.03 -8.24
CA GLY A 78 -44.03 35.74 -8.55
C GLY A 78 -44.76 34.98 -9.65
N MET A 79 -44.01 34.39 -10.54
CA MET A 79 -44.50 33.43 -11.52
C MET A 79 -43.72 32.14 -11.44
N TRP A 80 -44.40 31.05 -11.54
CA TRP A 80 -43.76 29.74 -11.62
C TRP A 80 -44.04 29.10 -12.98
N ASN A 81 -43.10 28.34 -13.49
CA ASN A 81 -43.29 27.49 -14.64
C ASN A 81 -42.72 26.09 -14.36
N VAL A 82 -43.32 25.09 -14.98
CA VAL A 82 -42.83 23.70 -15.02
C VAL A 82 -42.89 23.25 -16.48
N GLY A 83 -41.83 22.68 -16.94
CA GLY A 83 -41.70 22.20 -18.30
C GLY A 83 -40.95 20.88 -18.40
N VAL A 84 -41.22 20.14 -19.45
CA VAL A 84 -40.49 18.91 -19.79
C VAL A 84 -39.74 19.18 -21.09
N VAL A 85 -38.44 18.88 -21.11
CA VAL A 85 -37.60 19.02 -22.28
C VAL A 85 -37.11 17.63 -22.68
N LEU A 86 -37.43 17.22 -23.92
CA LEU A 86 -36.90 16.03 -24.56
C LEU A 86 -35.82 16.46 -25.56
N GLN A 87 -34.57 16.04 -25.34
CA GLN A 87 -33.47 16.27 -26.27
C GLN A 87 -33.06 14.97 -26.93
N VAL A 88 -33.18 14.91 -28.26
CA VAL A 88 -32.83 13.74 -29.08
C VAL A 88 -31.68 14.12 -30.02
N PRO A 89 -30.43 13.62 -29.75
CA PRO A 89 -29.32 13.84 -30.65
C PRO A 89 -29.52 13.02 -31.95
N ILE A 90 -29.62 13.69 -33.10
CA ILE A 90 -29.93 13.04 -34.36
C ILE A 90 -28.68 12.65 -35.14
N TRP A 91 -27.63 13.51 -35.13
CA TRP A 91 -26.45 13.29 -35.96
C TRP A 91 -25.17 13.89 -35.34
N HIS A 92 -24.11 13.07 -35.24
CA HIS A 92 -22.82 13.48 -34.70
C HIS A 92 -21.61 12.91 -35.47
N TRP A 93 -21.76 12.66 -36.78
CA TRP A 93 -20.67 12.25 -37.69
C TRP A 93 -19.75 11.16 -37.17
N GLY A 94 -20.25 10.20 -36.37
CA GLY A 94 -19.48 9.12 -35.77
C GLY A 94 -18.67 9.51 -34.51
N GLU A 95 -18.71 10.77 -34.06
CA GLU A 95 -17.98 11.27 -32.89
C GLU A 95 -18.25 10.41 -31.64
N GLY A 96 -19.51 10.05 -31.40
CA GLY A 96 -19.89 9.22 -30.24
C GLY A 96 -19.18 7.89 -30.18
N MET A 97 -18.99 7.25 -31.34
CA MET A 97 -18.29 5.96 -31.40
C MET A 97 -16.80 6.12 -30.98
N TYR A 98 -16.13 7.18 -31.42
CA TYR A 98 -14.73 7.44 -31.06
C TYR A 98 -14.60 7.86 -29.60
N LYS A 99 -15.50 8.70 -29.07
CA LYS A 99 -15.51 9.08 -27.66
C LYS A 99 -15.75 7.85 -26.75
N VAL A 100 -16.68 6.97 -27.08
CA VAL A 100 -16.90 5.73 -26.33
C VAL A 100 -15.69 4.80 -26.42
N LYS A 101 -15.01 4.72 -27.58
CA LYS A 101 -13.75 3.97 -27.70
C LYS A 101 -12.64 4.56 -26.82
N ALA A 102 -12.51 5.89 -26.78
CA ALA A 102 -11.56 6.57 -25.91
C ALA A 102 -11.86 6.29 -24.42
N ALA A 103 -13.12 6.44 -23.99
CA ALA A 103 -13.51 6.13 -22.61
C ALA A 103 -13.25 4.65 -22.23
N LYS A 104 -13.47 3.71 -23.17
CA LYS A 104 -13.11 2.31 -22.97
C LYS A 104 -11.59 2.09 -22.84
N ALA A 105 -10.78 2.85 -23.59
CA ALA A 105 -9.32 2.80 -23.46
C ALA A 105 -8.88 3.30 -22.09
N GLU A 106 -9.46 4.41 -21.60
CA GLU A 106 -9.20 4.90 -20.24
C GLU A 106 -9.58 3.87 -19.16
N ALA A 107 -10.72 3.19 -19.29
CA ALA A 107 -11.11 2.13 -18.39
C ALA A 107 -10.14 0.94 -18.40
N ARG A 108 -9.53 0.62 -19.55
CA ARG A 108 -8.47 -0.41 -19.65
C ARG A 108 -7.19 0.05 -18.97
N ILE A 109 -6.82 1.32 -19.12
CA ILE A 109 -5.64 1.88 -18.43
C ILE A 109 -5.82 1.77 -16.91
N ALA A 110 -7.00 2.12 -16.38
CA ALA A 110 -7.28 1.96 -14.95
C ALA A 110 -7.20 0.49 -14.50
N GLN A 111 -7.68 -0.46 -15.34
CA GLN A 111 -7.55 -1.89 -15.04
C GLN A 111 -6.08 -2.33 -15.00
N TYR A 112 -5.26 -1.92 -15.97
CA TYR A 112 -3.83 -2.25 -15.98
C TYR A 112 -3.08 -1.65 -14.80
N GLN A 113 -3.47 -0.46 -14.34
CA GLN A 113 -2.90 0.13 -13.11
C GLN A 113 -3.23 -0.69 -11.86
N LEU A 114 -4.44 -1.25 -11.78
CA LEU A 114 -4.82 -2.16 -10.70
C LEU A 114 -4.01 -3.47 -10.77
N ASP A 115 -3.86 -4.05 -11.96
CA ASP A 115 -3.12 -5.29 -12.16
C ASP A 115 -1.62 -5.10 -11.83
N ASP A 116 -1.00 -4.02 -12.31
CA ASP A 116 0.38 -3.63 -11.98
C ASP A 116 0.59 -3.42 -10.47
N ALA A 117 -0.40 -2.79 -9.80
CA ALA A 117 -0.33 -2.64 -8.34
C ALA A 117 -0.39 -3.99 -7.61
N LYS A 118 -1.22 -4.94 -8.07
CA LYS A 118 -1.29 -6.29 -7.51
C LYS A 118 0.01 -7.06 -7.70
N GLU A 119 0.61 -6.99 -8.88
CA GLU A 119 1.92 -7.62 -9.16
C GLU A 119 3.03 -7.03 -8.29
N LYS A 120 3.05 -5.69 -8.10
CA LYS A 120 4.01 -5.04 -7.20
C LYS A 120 3.83 -5.46 -5.74
N ILE A 121 2.60 -5.64 -5.29
CA ILE A 121 2.30 -6.13 -3.94
C ILE A 121 2.79 -7.58 -3.78
N GLU A 122 2.53 -8.45 -4.73
CA GLU A 122 3.01 -9.83 -4.72
C GLU A 122 4.55 -9.88 -4.65
N LEU A 123 5.23 -9.09 -5.49
CA LEU A 123 6.68 -8.96 -5.45
C LEU A 123 7.17 -8.48 -4.08
N GLN A 124 6.51 -7.46 -3.50
CA GLN A 124 6.86 -6.92 -2.19
C GLN A 124 6.68 -7.94 -1.07
N VAL A 125 5.61 -8.75 -1.11
CA VAL A 125 5.38 -9.84 -0.15
C VAL A 125 6.48 -10.88 -0.26
N ASN A 126 6.78 -11.36 -1.47
CA ASN A 126 7.82 -12.36 -1.71
C ASN A 126 9.21 -11.87 -1.26
N GLN A 127 9.55 -10.62 -1.55
CA GLN A 127 10.80 -10.01 -1.08
C GLN A 127 10.85 -9.89 0.44
N SER A 128 9.72 -9.55 1.08
CA SER A 128 9.65 -9.44 2.54
C SER A 128 9.82 -10.80 3.22
N VAL A 129 9.19 -11.85 2.70
CA VAL A 129 9.38 -13.23 3.17
C VAL A 129 10.84 -13.67 3.04
N PHE A 130 11.45 -13.39 1.89
CA PHE A 130 12.87 -13.71 1.68
C PHE A 130 13.76 -13.02 2.73
N LYS A 131 13.54 -11.71 2.95
CA LYS A 131 14.32 -10.92 3.92
C LYS A 131 14.14 -11.41 5.36
N VAL A 132 12.94 -11.82 5.77
CA VAL A 132 12.71 -12.41 7.09
C VAL A 132 13.53 -13.68 7.27
N ASN A 133 13.52 -14.57 6.28
CA ASN A 133 14.27 -15.81 6.33
C ASN A 133 15.79 -15.60 6.28
N GLU A 134 16.25 -14.57 5.56
CA GLU A 134 17.66 -14.16 5.53
C GLU A 134 18.11 -13.62 6.88
N ALA A 135 17.32 -12.70 7.48
CA ALA A 135 17.62 -12.14 8.81
C ALA A 135 17.64 -13.22 9.90
N ALA A 136 16.74 -14.20 9.83
CA ALA A 136 16.72 -15.34 10.72
C ALA A 136 18.02 -16.17 10.64
N LYS A 137 18.50 -16.47 9.45
CA LYS A 137 19.75 -17.19 9.23
C LYS A 137 20.95 -16.37 9.72
N LYS A 138 20.96 -15.07 9.43
CA LYS A 138 22.01 -14.14 9.90
C LYS A 138 22.09 -14.10 11.41
N LEU A 139 20.96 -14.08 12.13
CA LEU A 139 20.95 -14.14 13.58
C LEU A 139 21.56 -15.42 14.12
N ILE A 140 21.19 -16.60 13.57
CA ILE A 140 21.77 -17.89 13.96
C ILE A 140 23.30 -17.90 13.75
N MET A 141 23.77 -17.33 12.64
CA MET A 141 25.21 -17.22 12.35
C MET A 141 25.92 -16.29 13.33
N ALA A 142 25.34 -15.12 13.62
CA ALA A 142 25.89 -14.16 14.58
C ALA A 142 25.95 -14.73 16.00
N GLU A 143 24.94 -15.50 16.42
CA GLU A 143 24.94 -16.19 17.71
C GLU A 143 26.09 -17.21 17.82
N LYS A 144 26.28 -18.03 16.77
CA LYS A 144 27.40 -18.98 16.74
C LYS A 144 28.76 -18.29 16.66
N ASN A 145 28.84 -17.15 15.96
CA ASN A 145 30.07 -16.38 15.90
C ASN A 145 30.44 -15.80 17.26
N LEU A 146 29.44 -15.27 17.99
CA LEU A 146 29.63 -14.78 19.33
C LEU A 146 30.08 -15.89 20.31
N GLU A 147 29.48 -17.09 20.24
CA GLU A 147 29.85 -18.24 21.03
C GLU A 147 31.33 -18.61 20.83
N LYS A 148 31.79 -18.63 19.56
CA LYS A 148 33.23 -18.89 19.25
C LYS A 148 34.14 -17.77 19.75
N ALA A 149 33.70 -16.51 19.60
CA ALA A 149 34.50 -15.38 20.08
C ALA A 149 34.61 -15.36 21.61
N ASP A 150 33.56 -15.78 22.31
CA ASP A 150 33.53 -15.90 23.76
C ASP A 150 34.51 -16.99 24.25
N GLU A 151 34.49 -18.17 23.61
CA GLU A 151 35.45 -19.23 23.90
C GLU A 151 36.88 -18.81 23.60
N ASN A 152 37.13 -18.12 22.47
CA ASN A 152 38.47 -17.64 22.13
C ASN A 152 38.98 -16.63 23.14
N LEU A 153 38.15 -15.69 23.58
CA LEU A 153 38.51 -14.73 24.63
C LEU A 153 38.83 -15.44 25.94
N ARG A 154 38.03 -16.45 26.33
CA ARG A 154 38.24 -17.25 27.52
C ARG A 154 39.59 -17.97 27.46
N TYR A 155 39.93 -18.62 26.35
CA TYR A 155 41.24 -19.31 26.21
C TYR A 155 42.40 -18.32 26.17
N ALA A 156 42.27 -17.18 25.51
CA ALA A 156 43.30 -16.15 25.48
C ALA A 156 43.57 -15.59 26.88
N THR A 157 42.52 -15.38 27.70
CA THR A 157 42.63 -14.90 29.07
C THR A 157 43.33 -15.93 29.96
N LEU A 158 42.91 -17.19 29.91
CA LEU A 158 43.57 -18.28 30.68
C LEU A 158 45.04 -18.44 30.29
N GLY A 159 45.35 -18.42 28.98
CA GLY A 159 46.73 -18.53 28.50
C GLY A 159 47.62 -17.33 28.91
N PHE A 160 47.04 -16.14 29.07
CA PHE A 160 47.73 -14.98 29.62
C PHE A 160 47.99 -15.13 31.13
N GLU A 161 47.03 -15.61 31.88
CA GLU A 161 47.19 -15.86 33.34
C GLU A 161 48.27 -16.91 33.62
N GLU A 162 48.38 -17.91 32.76
CA GLU A 162 49.44 -18.94 32.81
C GLU A 162 50.80 -18.48 32.23
N GLY A 163 50.87 -17.25 31.72
CA GLY A 163 52.10 -16.67 31.16
C GLY A 163 52.50 -17.19 29.78
N VAL A 164 51.60 -17.92 29.07
CA VAL A 164 51.86 -18.57 27.76
C VAL A 164 51.50 -17.65 26.61
N ILE A 165 50.54 -16.73 26.79
CA ILE A 165 50.02 -15.84 25.76
C ILE A 165 50.31 -14.38 26.12
N ALA A 166 50.66 -13.56 25.11
CA ALA A 166 50.90 -12.12 25.30
C ALA A 166 49.63 -11.33 25.53
N ALA A 167 49.69 -10.24 26.31
CA ALA A 167 48.55 -9.34 26.54
C ALA A 167 47.92 -8.79 25.24
N SER A 168 48.73 -8.61 24.18
CA SER A 168 48.23 -8.20 22.86
C SER A 168 47.18 -9.15 22.26
N ASN A 169 47.40 -10.48 22.46
CA ASN A 169 46.48 -11.50 21.96
C ASN A 169 45.15 -11.49 22.72
N VAL A 170 45.17 -11.21 24.04
CA VAL A 170 43.96 -11.03 24.83
C VAL A 170 43.17 -9.80 24.36
N LEU A 171 43.87 -8.69 24.08
CA LEU A 171 43.23 -7.48 23.56
C LEU A 171 42.59 -7.71 22.16
N GLU A 172 43.28 -8.46 21.28
CA GLU A 172 42.76 -8.86 19.99
C GLU A 172 41.52 -9.75 20.13
N ALA A 173 41.56 -10.77 20.99
CA ALA A 173 40.40 -11.62 21.27
C ALA A 173 39.24 -10.86 21.88
N HIS A 174 39.47 -9.89 22.75
CA HIS A 174 38.47 -9.02 23.32
C HIS A 174 37.83 -8.11 22.27
N THR A 175 38.62 -7.57 21.33
CA THR A 175 38.12 -6.75 20.20
C THR A 175 37.24 -7.60 19.27
N ALA A 176 37.65 -8.83 18.97
CA ALA A 176 36.87 -9.78 18.17
C ALA A 176 35.51 -10.12 18.86
N TRP A 177 35.55 -10.33 20.19
CA TRP A 177 34.36 -10.57 20.99
C TRP A 177 33.38 -9.37 20.95
N LEU A 178 33.87 -8.13 21.11
CA LEU A 178 33.05 -6.92 21.01
C LEU A 178 32.43 -6.78 19.64
N SER A 179 33.18 -7.09 18.58
CA SER A 179 32.66 -7.08 17.20
C SER A 179 31.55 -8.11 17.01
N ALA A 180 31.74 -9.35 17.47
CA ALA A 180 30.73 -10.40 17.40
C ALA A 180 29.47 -10.06 18.22
N GLN A 181 29.64 -9.41 19.38
CA GLN A 181 28.53 -8.92 20.20
C GLN A 181 27.70 -7.85 19.44
N SER A 182 28.37 -6.90 18.80
CA SER A 182 27.72 -5.88 17.98
C SER A 182 26.97 -6.51 16.81
N GLU A 183 27.59 -7.44 16.10
CA GLU A 183 26.97 -8.16 14.97
C GLU A 183 25.70 -8.92 15.40
N LYS A 184 25.69 -9.54 16.59
CA LYS A 184 24.48 -10.17 17.14
C LYS A 184 23.36 -9.17 17.39
N ILE A 185 23.69 -8.00 17.97
CA ILE A 185 22.71 -6.94 18.23
C ILE A 185 22.11 -6.45 16.90
N ASP A 186 22.94 -6.20 15.90
CA ASP A 186 22.50 -5.78 14.58
C ASP A 186 21.59 -6.83 13.93
N ALA A 187 21.93 -8.10 14.01
CA ALA A 187 21.10 -9.19 13.50
C ALA A 187 19.75 -9.30 14.23
N GLN A 188 19.70 -9.04 15.53
CA GLN A 188 18.44 -8.99 16.29
C GLN A 188 17.56 -7.82 15.87
N ILE A 189 18.14 -6.66 15.55
CA ILE A 189 17.43 -5.50 15.00
C ILE A 189 16.89 -5.83 13.62
N ASP A 190 17.71 -6.45 12.76
CA ASP A 190 17.30 -6.84 11.39
C ASP A 190 16.10 -7.79 11.42
N VAL A 191 16.05 -8.77 12.34
CA VAL A 191 14.90 -9.67 12.51
C VAL A 191 13.63 -8.90 12.85
N LYS A 192 13.70 -7.95 13.79
CA LYS A 192 12.56 -7.11 14.15
C LYS A 192 12.09 -6.23 13.00
N LEU A 193 13.02 -5.59 12.31
CA LEU A 193 12.74 -4.73 11.17
C LEU A 193 12.07 -5.49 10.02
N THR A 194 12.60 -6.66 9.67
CA THR A 194 12.05 -7.47 8.58
C THR A 194 10.68 -8.02 8.90
N ASP A 195 10.39 -8.38 10.17
CA ASP A 195 9.05 -8.78 10.63
C ASP A 195 8.04 -7.63 10.46
N ILE A 196 8.42 -6.40 10.85
CA ILE A 196 7.57 -5.23 10.69
C ILE A 196 7.31 -4.95 9.19
N TYR A 197 8.34 -5.07 8.34
CA TYR A 197 8.17 -4.90 6.90
C TYR A 197 7.27 -5.98 6.28
N LEU A 198 7.36 -7.22 6.75
CA LEU A 198 6.45 -8.28 6.31
C LEU A 198 5.00 -7.97 6.74
N LYS A 199 4.76 -7.58 7.99
CA LYS A 199 3.43 -7.15 8.46
C LYS A 199 2.88 -5.99 7.65
N LYS A 200 3.73 -5.02 7.29
CA LYS A 200 3.37 -3.93 6.39
C LYS A 200 2.99 -4.46 5.00
N ALA A 201 3.79 -5.36 4.43
CA ALA A 201 3.52 -5.95 3.13
C ALA A 201 2.21 -6.74 3.10
N LEU A 202 1.85 -7.40 4.20
CA LEU A 202 0.60 -8.13 4.37
C LEU A 202 -0.61 -7.22 4.69
N GLY A 203 -0.41 -5.91 4.85
CA GLY A 203 -1.50 -4.99 5.24
C GLY A 203 -1.98 -5.15 6.68
N GLN A 204 -1.19 -5.79 7.54
CA GLN A 204 -1.53 -6.08 8.94
C GLN A 204 -0.98 -5.05 9.94
N LEU A 205 -0.36 -3.99 9.44
CA LEU A 205 0.24 -2.95 10.30
C LEU A 205 -0.87 -2.02 10.79
N ASN A 206 -1.39 -2.31 11.98
CA ASN A 206 -2.38 -1.47 12.65
C ASN A 206 -1.64 -0.43 13.50
N ILE A 207 -1.40 0.76 12.95
CA ILE A 207 -0.90 1.90 13.72
C ILE A 207 -2.09 2.41 14.54
N LYS A 208 -2.25 1.89 15.77
CA LYS A 208 -3.12 2.55 16.74
C LYS A 208 -2.48 3.91 17.07
N ASN A 209 -3.11 4.99 16.56
CA ASN A 209 -2.92 6.32 17.12
C ASN A 209 -3.46 6.39 18.54
#